data_58a69ec463d41ba933cc6970ef017164
#
_entry.id   58a69ec463d41ba933cc6970ef017164
#
_cell.length_a   1.000
_cell.length_b   1.000
_cell.length_c   1.000
_cell.angle_alpha   90.00
_cell.angle_beta   90.00
_cell.angle_gamma   90.00
#
_symmetry.space_group_name_H-M   'P 1'
#
loop_
_entity.id
_entity.type
_entity.pdbx_description
1 polymer ?
#
loop_
_entity_poly.entity_id
_entity_poly.type
_entity_poly.pdbx_seq_one_letter_code
_entity_poly.pdbx_strand_id
1 'polypeptide(L)'
;MQTYVDVFSIFPPMSVNFPSKKDNLVIEVISPLIEHGKYAVHREPGDYVTVQADIFRHSHEKYDAAIEYKHSSQKKWERVPMKFVDNDLWEGSFPVQKLGYYQYKIIAWTLDPKDIPTEGDIFEARVAPLYARQGTWYEMWPKSQGKNPNKSATWMDCINRLDYIVSLGFDTVYLVPFHPVGETNRKGANNALKAKPSDPGCPYAVGNKHGGHFAVDPELGTMEDFEQFARACKERGLKLAIDIALNCSPDHPYVKQHPEWFFHEADGSIKFAENPPKKYEDIYPFDYYNENYKELWEEIKKIIIFWADKGFDVFRIDNPHTKPFPFWEWLIRSIKEERPEIVLLAEAFTRPKMMKRLGKVGFDMSYTYYAWRTEKRELEDYFRELTAKPVNEYMCGILFPTTPDIFPDYFAGQGPVMFKLRYFLAATLSSLVGMYNGYELCENEKNPAKEELYNSEKYQYKVHNWNCPVNIKEFLRKVNFARKQQSALLEYDNLRFHYAENTNIMVYSKRDYKNGNTVLCVANLDVKKMQNSFLYLNLAELGLSDGQGYTVRDLLSGQSFLWRGSKNYVELSPDKEPCHLFVVENGMG
;
A
#
# COMPACT_ATOMS: atom_id res chain seq x y z
N MET A 1 10.60 46.43 44.67
CA MET A 1 9.15 46.24 44.52
C MET A 1 8.89 45.62 43.16
N GLN A 2 8.68 44.34 43.14
CA GLN A 2 8.41 43.58 41.91
C GLN A 2 6.88 43.43 41.85
N THR A 3 6.27 44.11 40.90
CA THR A 3 4.83 44.03 40.64
C THR A 3 4.51 42.66 40.02
N TYR A 4 3.86 41.80 40.81
CA TYR A 4 3.20 40.61 40.29
C TYR A 4 2.03 41.06 39.41
N VAL A 5 2.11 40.76 38.11
CA VAL A 5 0.97 40.90 37.21
C VAL A 5 0.08 39.67 37.42
N ASP A 6 -1.14 39.93 37.84
CA ASP A 6 -2.17 38.90 38.07
C ASP A 6 -2.58 38.27 36.74
N VAL A 7 -2.12 37.08 36.47
CA VAL A 7 -2.36 36.32 35.19
C VAL A 7 -3.77 35.69 35.15
N PHE A 8 -4.56 35.83 36.20
CA PHE A 8 -5.88 35.19 36.31
C PHE A 8 -7.07 35.97 35.71
N SER A 9 -6.85 37.11 35.05
CA SER A 9 -7.95 37.94 34.52
C SER A 9 -8.15 37.90 32.98
N ILE A 10 -7.59 36.93 32.26
CA ILE A 10 -7.66 36.92 30.78
C ILE A 10 -8.79 36.04 30.22
N PHE A 11 -9.43 35.22 31.01
CA PHE A 11 -10.59 34.46 30.54
C PHE A 11 -11.87 35.03 31.14
N PRO A 12 -12.80 35.56 30.32
CA PRO A 12 -14.12 35.88 30.81
C PRO A 12 -14.75 34.60 31.40
N PRO A 13 -15.48 34.67 32.51
CA PRO A 13 -16.16 33.50 33.03
C PRO A 13 -17.05 32.93 31.91
N MET A 14 -16.80 31.67 31.50
CA MET A 14 -17.71 30.99 30.62
C MET A 14 -19.09 30.98 31.28
N SER A 15 -20.06 31.63 30.65
CA SER A 15 -21.45 31.53 31.10
C SER A 15 -21.86 30.07 30.96
N VAL A 16 -21.95 29.34 32.05
CA VAL A 16 -22.49 27.99 32.07
C VAL A 16 -23.98 28.11 31.82
N ASN A 17 -24.38 27.87 30.57
CA ASN A 17 -25.80 27.77 30.22
C ASN A 17 -26.37 26.49 30.85
N PHE A 18 -27.62 26.54 31.31
CA PHE A 18 -28.29 25.32 31.75
C PHE A 18 -28.38 24.36 30.57
N PRO A 19 -27.96 23.08 30.74
CA PRO A 19 -28.05 22.09 29.67
C PRO A 19 -29.53 21.85 29.29
N SER A 20 -29.76 21.44 28.05
CA SER A 20 -31.08 21.04 27.59
C SER A 20 -31.59 19.86 28.42
N LYS A 21 -32.91 19.84 28.75
CA LYS A 21 -33.54 18.69 29.43
C LYS A 21 -33.54 17.39 28.57
N LYS A 22 -32.97 17.43 27.38
CA LYS A 22 -33.12 16.40 26.34
C LYS A 22 -32.00 15.37 26.29
N ASP A 23 -30.84 15.68 26.90
CA ASP A 23 -29.64 14.82 26.79
C ASP A 23 -29.53 13.89 28.01
N ASN A 24 -30.43 12.90 28.06
CA ASN A 24 -30.44 11.94 29.17
C ASN A 24 -29.62 10.69 28.90
N LEU A 25 -29.23 10.45 27.64
CA LEU A 25 -28.38 9.33 27.21
C LEU A 25 -27.00 9.85 26.83
N VAL A 26 -25.97 9.14 27.24
CA VAL A 26 -24.59 9.38 26.85
C VAL A 26 -24.20 8.31 25.83
N ILE A 27 -23.55 8.71 24.74
CA ILE A 27 -23.04 7.83 23.69
C ILE A 27 -21.55 8.08 23.57
N GLU A 28 -20.73 7.09 23.93
CA GLU A 28 -19.27 7.14 23.82
C GLU A 28 -18.81 6.06 22.85
N VAL A 29 -18.46 6.45 21.62
CA VAL A 29 -18.02 5.50 20.59
C VAL A 29 -16.63 4.98 20.92
N ILE A 30 -16.48 3.65 20.97
CA ILE A 30 -15.22 2.97 21.28
C ILE A 30 -14.48 2.60 19.98
N SER A 31 -15.19 2.02 19.00
CA SER A 31 -14.60 1.55 17.76
C SER A 31 -15.63 1.49 16.62
N PRO A 32 -15.17 1.59 15.36
CA PRO A 32 -13.80 1.88 14.93
C PRO A 32 -13.52 3.39 14.97
N LEU A 33 -12.40 3.81 15.51
CA LEU A 33 -12.00 5.21 15.60
C LEU A 33 -10.54 5.41 15.14
N ILE A 34 -10.34 6.37 14.24
CA ILE A 34 -9.02 6.86 13.85
C ILE A 34 -8.91 8.32 14.30
N GLU A 35 -8.01 8.60 15.27
CA GLU A 35 -7.83 9.93 15.87
C GLU A 35 -9.18 10.56 16.31
N HIS A 36 -9.90 9.85 17.18
CA HIS A 36 -11.20 10.29 17.73
C HIS A 36 -12.26 10.55 16.63
N GLY A 37 -12.21 9.76 15.53
CA GLY A 37 -13.17 9.89 14.43
C GLY A 37 -12.85 10.94 13.39
N LYS A 38 -11.68 11.59 13.49
CA LYS A 38 -11.25 12.60 12.49
C LYS A 38 -11.10 12.01 11.07
N TYR A 39 -10.67 10.75 10.95
CA TYR A 39 -10.41 10.11 9.67
C TYR A 39 -11.32 8.90 9.46
N ALA A 40 -11.67 8.69 8.19
CA ALA A 40 -12.48 7.54 7.77
C ALA A 40 -11.74 6.21 7.95
N VAL A 41 -12.43 5.19 8.43
CA VAL A 41 -11.93 3.81 8.41
C VAL A 41 -12.05 3.22 7.01
N HIS A 42 -11.09 2.35 6.62
CA HIS A 42 -11.06 1.76 5.29
C HIS A 42 -11.76 0.41 5.26
N ARG A 43 -12.55 0.18 4.20
CA ARG A 43 -13.30 -1.07 3.94
C ARG A 43 -13.25 -1.41 2.46
N GLU A 44 -13.69 -2.62 2.16
CA GLU A 44 -13.89 -3.15 0.80
C GLU A 44 -15.39 -3.40 0.53
N PRO A 45 -15.79 -3.49 -0.74
CA PRO A 45 -17.16 -3.88 -1.07
C PRO A 45 -17.49 -5.28 -0.50
N GLY A 46 -18.58 -5.38 0.25
CA GLY A 46 -18.99 -6.62 0.93
C GLY A 46 -18.57 -6.71 2.39
N ASP A 47 -17.80 -5.77 2.88
CA ASP A 47 -17.45 -5.68 4.29
C ASP A 47 -18.60 -5.15 5.14
N TYR A 48 -18.42 -5.28 6.45
CA TYR A 48 -19.25 -4.64 7.46
C TYR A 48 -18.45 -3.63 8.26
N VAL A 49 -19.08 -2.51 8.62
CA VAL A 49 -18.58 -1.60 9.64
C VAL A 49 -19.23 -1.99 10.96
N THR A 50 -18.48 -2.65 11.82
CA THR A 50 -18.93 -3.00 13.18
C THR A 50 -18.58 -1.86 14.13
N VAL A 51 -19.60 -1.29 14.77
CA VAL A 51 -19.48 -0.16 15.69
C VAL A 51 -19.76 -0.63 17.10
N GLN A 52 -18.87 -0.29 18.03
CA GLN A 52 -19.02 -0.50 19.46
C GLN A 52 -19.05 0.85 20.17
N ALA A 53 -19.94 0.98 21.13
CA ALA A 53 -20.07 2.17 21.96
C ALA A 53 -20.57 1.82 23.36
N ASP A 54 -20.14 2.57 24.36
CA ASP A 54 -20.81 2.60 25.65
C ASP A 54 -21.99 3.56 25.56
N ILE A 55 -23.16 3.06 25.91
CA ILE A 55 -24.41 3.83 25.92
C ILE A 55 -25.04 3.68 27.29
N PHE A 56 -25.18 4.77 28.00
CA PHE A 56 -25.67 4.75 29.38
C PHE A 56 -26.46 6.00 29.77
N ARG A 57 -27.15 5.93 30.91
CA ARG A 57 -27.89 7.05 31.51
C ARG A 57 -27.88 6.96 33.02
N HIS A 58 -28.27 8.05 33.68
CA HIS A 58 -28.27 8.19 35.12
C HIS A 58 -29.39 7.42 35.86
N SER A 59 -30.33 6.76 35.15
CA SER A 59 -31.47 6.02 35.73
C SER A 59 -31.54 4.58 35.20
N HIS A 60 -32.42 3.77 35.80
CA HIS A 60 -32.64 2.38 35.43
C HIS A 60 -33.71 2.18 34.31
N GLU A 61 -34.15 3.27 33.68
CA GLU A 61 -35.09 3.16 32.57
C GLU A 61 -34.45 2.46 31.36
N LYS A 62 -35.28 1.65 30.67
CA LYS A 62 -34.85 0.94 29.47
C LYS A 62 -34.66 1.92 28.30
N TYR A 63 -33.69 1.63 27.50
CA TYR A 63 -33.38 2.37 26.26
C TYR A 63 -32.92 1.39 25.18
N ASP A 64 -33.00 1.81 23.92
CA ASP A 64 -32.52 1.11 22.75
C ASP A 64 -31.60 2.02 21.93
N ALA A 65 -30.79 1.41 21.07
CA ALA A 65 -29.87 2.12 20.19
C ALA A 65 -29.83 1.50 18.79
N ALA A 66 -29.49 2.34 17.82
CA ALA A 66 -29.28 1.92 16.44
C ALA A 66 -28.14 2.72 15.80
N ILE A 67 -27.56 2.15 14.76
CA ILE A 67 -26.69 2.88 13.85
C ILE A 67 -27.53 3.41 12.71
N GLU A 68 -27.45 4.70 12.45
CA GLU A 68 -27.90 5.30 11.20
C GLU A 68 -26.70 5.47 10.27
N TYR A 69 -26.81 5.00 9.03
CA TYR A 69 -25.76 5.08 8.04
C TYR A 69 -26.31 5.44 6.66
N LYS A 70 -25.47 6.02 5.82
CA LYS A 70 -25.79 6.30 4.42
C LYS A 70 -24.52 6.40 3.59
N HIS A 71 -24.59 6.00 2.32
CA HIS A 71 -23.56 6.36 1.34
C HIS A 71 -23.63 7.86 1.00
N SER A 72 -22.50 8.52 0.72
CA SER A 72 -22.44 9.95 0.39
C SER A 72 -23.36 10.39 -0.75
N SER A 73 -23.67 9.49 -1.70
CA SER A 73 -24.63 9.76 -2.78
C SER A 73 -26.11 9.63 -2.39
N GLN A 74 -26.41 9.21 -1.15
CA GLN A 74 -27.78 9.04 -0.64
C GLN A 74 -28.17 10.20 0.27
N LYS A 75 -29.46 10.60 0.18
CA LYS A 75 -30.02 11.63 1.06
C LYS A 75 -30.60 11.05 2.35
N LYS A 76 -31.13 9.83 2.29
CA LYS A 76 -31.81 9.17 3.40
C LYS A 76 -30.84 8.31 4.20
N TRP A 77 -30.98 8.35 5.53
CA TRP A 77 -30.33 7.44 6.44
C TRP A 77 -31.06 6.09 6.46
N GLU A 78 -30.30 5.03 6.40
CA GLU A 78 -30.73 3.66 6.68
C GLU A 78 -30.41 3.35 8.15
N ARG A 79 -31.13 2.40 8.75
CA ARG A 79 -30.99 2.11 10.18
C ARG A 79 -30.81 0.62 10.41
N VAL A 80 -29.85 0.26 11.28
CA VAL A 80 -29.65 -1.10 11.80
C VAL A 80 -29.65 -1.05 13.33
N PRO A 81 -30.28 -2.02 14.03
CA PRO A 81 -30.29 -2.04 15.48
C PRO A 81 -28.88 -2.34 16.04
N MET A 82 -28.58 -1.79 17.21
CA MET A 82 -27.48 -2.24 18.05
C MET A 82 -27.99 -3.26 19.07
N LYS A 83 -27.08 -4.11 19.56
CA LYS A 83 -27.34 -5.10 20.59
C LYS A 83 -26.54 -4.75 21.82
N PHE A 84 -27.19 -4.82 22.98
CA PHE A 84 -26.51 -4.79 24.27
C PHE A 84 -25.63 -6.03 24.43
N VAL A 85 -24.37 -5.83 24.80
CA VAL A 85 -23.37 -6.91 24.96
C VAL A 85 -23.15 -7.21 26.43
N ASP A 86 -22.64 -6.25 27.17
CA ASP A 86 -22.38 -6.36 28.62
C ASP A 86 -22.09 -4.98 29.21
N ASN A 87 -22.42 -4.76 30.49
CA ASN A 87 -22.36 -3.47 31.17
C ASN A 87 -23.08 -2.38 30.35
N ASP A 88 -22.39 -1.40 29.85
CA ASP A 88 -22.96 -0.33 29.01
C ASP A 88 -22.58 -0.51 27.53
N LEU A 89 -21.87 -1.61 27.17
CA LEU A 89 -21.38 -1.88 25.83
C LEU A 89 -22.49 -2.33 24.88
N TRP A 90 -22.61 -1.61 23.77
CA TRP A 90 -23.51 -1.91 22.66
C TRP A 90 -22.71 -2.15 21.38
N GLU A 91 -23.15 -3.07 20.55
CA GLU A 91 -22.55 -3.40 19.26
C GLU A 91 -23.60 -3.47 18.15
N GLY A 92 -23.25 -2.95 16.99
CA GLY A 92 -24.04 -3.08 15.77
C GLY A 92 -23.14 -3.08 14.54
N SER A 93 -23.67 -3.60 13.42
CA SER A 93 -22.93 -3.67 12.15
C SER A 93 -23.80 -3.30 11.00
N PHE A 94 -23.26 -2.54 10.03
CA PHE A 94 -23.95 -2.24 8.79
C PHE A 94 -23.08 -2.61 7.57
N PRO A 95 -23.70 -3.09 6.45
CA PRO A 95 -22.97 -3.50 5.26
C PRO A 95 -22.53 -2.31 4.43
N VAL A 96 -21.38 -2.44 3.76
CA VAL A 96 -20.90 -1.47 2.77
C VAL A 96 -20.62 -2.18 1.44
N GLN A 97 -21.18 -1.66 0.34
CA GLN A 97 -21.12 -2.28 -0.99
C GLN A 97 -20.58 -1.34 -2.05
N LYS A 98 -20.93 -0.06 -1.96
CA LYS A 98 -20.64 0.94 -2.97
C LYS A 98 -19.31 1.64 -2.65
N LEU A 99 -18.47 1.85 -3.67
CA LEU A 99 -17.24 2.62 -3.54
C LEU A 99 -17.50 4.06 -3.12
N GLY A 100 -16.61 4.64 -2.32
CA GLY A 100 -16.70 6.01 -1.84
C GLY A 100 -16.93 6.09 -0.33
N TYR A 101 -17.51 7.19 0.12
CA TYR A 101 -17.67 7.46 1.54
C TYR A 101 -19.06 7.07 2.04
N TYR A 102 -19.08 6.46 3.23
CA TYR A 102 -20.27 6.25 4.05
C TYR A 102 -20.16 7.13 5.29
N GLN A 103 -21.26 7.75 5.66
CA GLN A 103 -21.43 8.43 6.94
C GLN A 103 -22.26 7.55 7.87
N TYR A 104 -21.90 7.51 9.14
CA TYR A 104 -22.67 6.79 10.15
C TYR A 104 -22.64 7.52 11.49
N LYS A 105 -23.70 7.34 12.28
CA LYS A 105 -23.84 7.84 13.64
C LYS A 105 -24.65 6.86 14.48
N ILE A 106 -24.55 6.95 15.79
CA ILE A 106 -25.40 6.22 16.71
C ILE A 106 -26.58 7.12 17.10
N ILE A 107 -27.74 6.54 17.19
CA ILE A 107 -28.93 7.14 17.76
C ILE A 107 -29.44 6.25 18.89
N ALA A 108 -29.70 6.83 20.05
CA ALA A 108 -30.22 6.12 21.22
C ALA A 108 -31.49 6.80 21.73
N TRP A 109 -32.46 6.04 22.21
CA TRP A 109 -33.74 6.56 22.69
C TRP A 109 -34.26 5.73 23.87
N THR A 110 -35.00 6.38 24.76
CA THR A 110 -35.75 5.70 25.82
C THR A 110 -37.05 5.11 25.29
N LEU A 111 -37.69 4.27 26.08
CA LEU A 111 -39.01 3.74 25.72
C LEU A 111 -40.16 4.72 25.95
N ASP A 112 -39.90 5.89 26.55
CA ASP A 112 -40.90 6.96 26.66
C ASP A 112 -41.03 7.69 25.30
N PRO A 113 -42.16 7.65 24.64
CA PRO A 113 -42.38 8.30 23.34
C PRO A 113 -42.30 9.83 23.39
N LYS A 114 -42.24 10.42 24.57
CA LYS A 114 -42.04 11.87 24.77
C LYS A 114 -40.56 12.28 24.76
N ASP A 115 -39.65 11.33 24.96
CA ASP A 115 -38.24 11.62 24.93
C ASP A 115 -37.73 11.78 23.49
N ILE A 116 -36.88 12.78 23.31
CA ILE A 116 -36.22 13.00 22.03
C ILE A 116 -34.99 12.08 21.97
N PRO A 117 -34.79 11.35 20.87
CA PRO A 117 -33.59 10.54 20.70
C PRO A 117 -32.32 11.38 20.80
N THR A 118 -31.31 10.83 21.47
CA THR A 118 -29.95 11.38 21.50
C THR A 118 -29.20 10.92 20.26
N GLU A 119 -28.59 11.85 19.55
CA GLU A 119 -27.76 11.57 18.36
C GLU A 119 -26.28 11.74 18.73
N GLY A 120 -25.47 10.74 18.42
CA GLY A 120 -24.02 10.81 18.52
C GLY A 120 -23.38 11.56 17.33
N ASP A 121 -22.06 11.71 17.40
CA ASP A 121 -21.26 12.31 16.33
C ASP A 121 -21.34 11.50 15.02
N ILE A 122 -21.10 12.19 13.89
CA ILE A 122 -21.03 11.57 12.57
C ILE A 122 -19.60 11.14 12.30
N PHE A 123 -19.44 9.86 11.97
CA PHE A 123 -18.19 9.24 11.57
C PHE A 123 -18.22 8.84 10.10
N GLU A 124 -17.05 8.55 9.54
CA GLU A 124 -16.95 8.12 8.14
C GLU A 124 -16.24 6.76 8.00
N ALA A 125 -16.72 5.98 7.03
CA ALA A 125 -16.02 4.84 6.48
C ALA A 125 -15.79 5.07 4.98
N ARG A 126 -14.62 4.70 4.47
CA ARG A 126 -14.30 4.78 3.06
C ARG A 126 -14.18 3.39 2.47
N VAL A 127 -14.93 3.14 1.40
CA VAL A 127 -14.92 1.87 0.67
C VAL A 127 -14.08 2.04 -0.59
N ALA A 128 -12.99 1.29 -0.65
CA ALA A 128 -12.06 1.27 -1.77
C ALA A 128 -12.22 -0.03 -2.59
N PRO A 129 -11.83 -0.07 -3.87
CA PRO A 129 -11.91 -1.29 -4.67
C PRO A 129 -10.97 -2.38 -4.14
N LEU A 130 -11.28 -3.65 -4.43
CA LEU A 130 -10.50 -4.81 -3.95
C LEU A 130 -8.99 -4.70 -4.26
N TYR A 131 -8.63 -4.17 -5.42
CA TYR A 131 -7.22 -3.99 -5.78
C TYR A 131 -6.47 -2.91 -4.98
N ALA A 132 -7.15 -2.19 -4.07
CA ALA A 132 -6.52 -1.34 -3.06
C ALA A 132 -5.91 -2.14 -1.89
N ARG A 133 -6.31 -3.40 -1.72
CA ARG A 133 -5.87 -4.24 -0.60
C ARG A 133 -5.32 -5.61 -1.02
N GLN A 134 -5.43 -5.97 -2.29
CA GLN A 134 -4.92 -7.22 -2.84
C GLN A 134 -4.35 -7.02 -4.23
N GLY A 135 -3.26 -7.70 -4.55
CA GLY A 135 -2.64 -7.63 -5.88
C GLY A 135 -1.22 -8.17 -5.93
N THR A 136 -0.79 -8.45 -7.13
CA THR A 136 0.54 -8.97 -7.45
C THR A 136 1.11 -8.15 -8.59
N TRP A 137 2.05 -7.26 -8.28
CA TRP A 137 2.51 -6.20 -9.16
C TRP A 137 3.85 -6.51 -9.81
N TYR A 138 3.95 -6.19 -11.10
CA TYR A 138 5.20 -6.20 -11.87
C TYR A 138 5.60 -4.76 -12.19
N GLU A 139 6.67 -4.27 -11.56
CA GLU A 139 7.23 -2.94 -11.84
C GLU A 139 8.05 -3.01 -13.13
N MET A 140 7.55 -2.36 -14.18
CA MET A 140 8.13 -2.34 -15.51
C MET A 140 8.83 -1.02 -15.78
N TRP A 141 10.05 -1.09 -16.29
CA TRP A 141 10.77 0.05 -16.86
C TRP A 141 10.56 0.07 -18.38
N PRO A 142 9.66 0.93 -18.91
CA PRO A 142 9.28 0.90 -20.31
C PRO A 142 10.46 1.03 -21.27
N LYS A 143 11.38 1.98 -21.01
CA LYS A 143 12.55 2.23 -21.85
C LYS A 143 13.55 1.06 -21.93
N SER A 144 13.48 0.08 -21.01
CA SER A 144 14.38 -1.07 -20.92
C SER A 144 13.76 -2.39 -21.40
N GLN A 145 12.59 -2.37 -22.04
CA GLN A 145 11.95 -3.58 -22.59
C GLN A 145 12.48 -3.98 -23.98
N GLY A 146 13.40 -3.18 -24.54
CA GLY A 146 13.99 -3.42 -25.86
C GLY A 146 15.18 -4.38 -25.87
N LYS A 147 15.85 -4.41 -27.03
CA LYS A 147 17.02 -5.27 -27.27
C LYS A 147 18.32 -4.48 -27.49
N ASN A 148 18.25 -3.15 -27.48
CA ASN A 148 19.39 -2.28 -27.77
C ASN A 148 19.78 -1.48 -26.51
N PRO A 149 21.00 -1.67 -25.96
CA PRO A 149 21.42 -0.97 -24.75
C PRO A 149 21.69 0.52 -24.94
N ASN A 150 21.67 1.03 -26.17
CA ASN A 150 21.93 2.43 -26.50
C ASN A 150 20.68 3.17 -27.00
N LYS A 151 19.51 2.56 -26.88
CA LYS A 151 18.26 3.14 -27.39
C LYS A 151 17.08 2.72 -26.51
N SER A 152 16.16 3.65 -26.28
CA SER A 152 14.88 3.36 -25.66
C SER A 152 14.12 2.25 -26.39
N ALA A 153 13.45 1.40 -25.62
CA ALA A 153 12.35 0.58 -26.13
C ALA A 153 11.14 1.45 -26.48
N THR A 154 10.16 0.86 -27.12
CA THR A 154 8.90 1.47 -27.53
C THR A 154 7.72 0.86 -26.77
N TRP A 155 6.54 1.48 -26.84
CA TRP A 155 5.32 0.88 -26.31
C TRP A 155 5.00 -0.47 -26.92
N MET A 156 5.38 -0.70 -28.19
CA MET A 156 5.23 -2.01 -28.83
C MET A 156 6.13 -3.07 -28.17
N ASP A 157 7.35 -2.72 -27.77
CA ASP A 157 8.23 -3.63 -27.01
C ASP A 157 7.61 -3.96 -25.64
N CYS A 158 6.97 -3.00 -25.01
CA CYS A 158 6.23 -3.20 -23.75
C CYS A 158 5.03 -4.14 -23.95
N ILE A 159 4.23 -3.96 -25.03
CA ILE A 159 3.11 -4.86 -25.38
C ILE A 159 3.62 -6.31 -25.55
N ASN A 160 4.72 -6.50 -26.24
CA ASN A 160 5.33 -7.82 -26.44
C ASN A 160 5.78 -8.49 -25.14
N ARG A 161 5.93 -7.74 -24.05
CA ARG A 161 6.28 -8.25 -22.71
C ARG A 161 5.07 -8.71 -21.89
N LEU A 162 3.86 -8.27 -22.21
CA LEU A 162 2.69 -8.48 -21.36
C LEU A 162 2.35 -9.97 -21.17
N ASP A 163 2.43 -10.78 -22.20
CA ASP A 163 2.14 -12.22 -22.09
C ASP A 163 3.12 -12.94 -21.15
N TYR A 164 4.38 -12.51 -21.13
CA TYR A 164 5.36 -13.00 -20.17
C TYR A 164 4.95 -12.63 -18.72
N ILE A 165 4.53 -11.40 -18.47
CA ILE A 165 4.10 -10.94 -17.14
C ILE A 165 2.88 -11.73 -16.67
N VAL A 166 1.89 -11.91 -17.54
CA VAL A 166 0.70 -12.73 -17.24
C VAL A 166 1.06 -14.17 -16.94
N SER A 167 2.02 -14.75 -17.71
CA SER A 167 2.48 -16.13 -17.52
C SER A 167 3.13 -16.37 -16.16
N LEU A 168 3.73 -15.34 -15.56
CA LEU A 168 4.27 -15.36 -14.19
C LEU A 168 3.21 -15.16 -13.11
N GLY A 169 1.95 -14.89 -13.49
CA GLY A 169 0.83 -14.75 -12.57
C GLY A 169 0.63 -13.34 -11.97
N PHE A 170 1.28 -12.31 -12.51
CA PHE A 170 1.03 -10.92 -12.11
C PHE A 170 -0.34 -10.44 -12.61
N ASP A 171 -0.95 -9.49 -11.90
CA ASP A 171 -2.25 -8.91 -12.20
C ASP A 171 -2.21 -7.39 -12.41
N THR A 172 -1.09 -6.76 -12.08
CA THR A 172 -0.89 -5.32 -12.19
C THR A 172 0.46 -5.02 -12.80
N VAL A 173 0.48 -4.16 -13.82
CA VAL A 173 1.71 -3.58 -14.38
C VAL A 173 1.88 -2.18 -13.80
N TYR A 174 2.98 -1.98 -13.08
CA TYR A 174 3.35 -0.69 -12.52
C TYR A 174 4.46 -0.07 -13.38
N LEU A 175 4.18 1.11 -13.94
CA LEU A 175 5.09 1.86 -14.79
C LEU A 175 5.76 2.96 -13.96
N VAL A 176 7.09 3.01 -14.00
CA VAL A 176 7.86 4.17 -13.55
C VAL A 176 7.52 5.40 -14.40
N PRO A 177 7.90 6.64 -14.01
CA PRO A 177 7.59 7.81 -14.82
C PRO A 177 8.10 7.63 -16.26
N PHE A 178 7.23 7.85 -17.23
CA PHE A 178 7.50 7.72 -18.67
C PHE A 178 7.26 9.04 -19.44
N HIS A 179 7.24 10.14 -18.69
CA HIS A 179 7.12 11.49 -19.22
C HIS A 179 8.43 11.95 -19.89
N PRO A 180 8.41 13.00 -20.72
CA PRO A 180 9.64 13.60 -21.22
C PRO A 180 10.59 13.96 -20.09
N VAL A 181 11.88 13.62 -20.24
CA VAL A 181 12.91 13.85 -19.22
C VAL A 181 13.70 15.12 -19.51
N GLY A 182 14.00 15.92 -18.48
CA GLY A 182 14.77 17.15 -18.59
C GLY A 182 16.15 16.96 -19.25
N GLU A 183 16.63 18.02 -19.90
CA GLU A 183 17.96 18.06 -20.56
C GLU A 183 18.98 18.81 -19.69
N THR A 184 18.55 19.87 -18.99
CA THR A 184 19.39 20.68 -18.11
C THR A 184 19.77 19.89 -16.85
N ASN A 185 21.06 19.86 -16.53
CA ASN A 185 21.63 19.13 -15.40
C ASN A 185 21.31 17.62 -15.40
N ARG A 186 21.01 17.05 -16.57
CA ARG A 186 20.65 15.63 -16.74
C ARG A 186 21.69 14.73 -16.10
N LYS A 187 21.25 13.76 -15.32
CA LYS A 187 22.11 12.75 -14.69
C LYS A 187 22.51 11.68 -15.70
N GLY A 188 23.77 11.24 -15.63
CA GLY A 188 24.30 10.15 -16.44
C GLY A 188 24.25 8.80 -15.73
N ALA A 189 24.78 7.77 -16.38
CA ALA A 189 24.83 6.40 -15.87
C ALA A 189 25.31 6.33 -14.40
N ASN A 190 24.67 5.48 -13.59
CA ASN A 190 24.92 5.34 -12.15
C ASN A 190 24.85 6.67 -11.37
N ASN A 191 24.00 7.61 -11.81
CA ASN A 191 23.82 8.92 -11.21
C ASN A 191 25.04 9.84 -11.36
N ALA A 192 25.80 9.72 -12.45
CA ALA A 192 26.88 10.65 -12.75
C ALA A 192 26.32 12.07 -12.94
N LEU A 193 27.09 13.09 -12.48
CA LEU A 193 26.64 14.50 -12.52
C LEU A 193 26.50 15.04 -13.95
N LYS A 194 27.16 14.42 -14.93
CA LYS A 194 27.05 14.80 -16.35
C LYS A 194 26.64 13.61 -17.17
N ALA A 195 25.53 13.76 -17.88
CA ALA A 195 25.06 12.77 -18.85
C ALA A 195 25.89 12.79 -20.13
N LYS A 196 26.08 11.61 -20.74
CA LYS A 196 26.48 11.49 -22.13
C LYS A 196 25.27 11.73 -23.04
N PRO A 197 25.44 12.05 -24.32
CA PRO A 197 24.31 12.24 -25.25
C PRO A 197 23.38 11.02 -25.36
N SER A 198 23.89 9.81 -25.07
CA SER A 198 23.14 8.55 -25.09
C SER A 198 22.44 8.22 -23.77
N ASP A 199 22.65 9.00 -22.70
CA ASP A 199 22.06 8.67 -21.40
C ASP A 199 20.63 9.19 -21.32
N PRO A 200 19.64 8.38 -20.89
CA PRO A 200 18.23 8.77 -20.84
C PRO A 200 17.92 9.84 -19.78
N GLY A 201 18.81 10.02 -18.80
CA GLY A 201 18.55 10.82 -17.61
C GLY A 201 17.71 10.08 -16.57
N CYS A 202 17.34 10.78 -15.51
CA CYS A 202 16.49 10.26 -14.45
C CYS A 202 15.01 10.52 -14.81
N PRO A 203 14.12 9.52 -14.89
CA PRO A 203 12.72 9.71 -15.27
C PRO A 203 11.93 10.56 -14.27
N TYR A 204 12.45 10.74 -13.05
CA TYR A 204 11.86 11.61 -12.02
C TYR A 204 12.13 13.11 -12.26
N ALA A 205 13.04 13.46 -13.17
CA ALA A 205 13.24 14.83 -13.65
C ALA A 205 12.28 15.13 -14.81
N VAL A 206 10.99 15.29 -14.48
CA VAL A 206 9.88 15.36 -15.44
C VAL A 206 9.89 16.67 -16.22
N GLY A 207 9.76 16.57 -17.55
CA GLY A 207 9.44 17.67 -18.46
C GLY A 207 10.62 18.19 -19.28
N ASN A 208 10.32 18.47 -20.54
CA ASN A 208 11.20 19.17 -21.47
C ASN A 208 10.36 19.87 -22.57
N LYS A 209 10.98 20.27 -23.69
CA LYS A 209 10.29 20.88 -24.83
C LYS A 209 9.15 20.06 -25.43
N HIS A 210 9.09 18.77 -25.19
CA HIS A 210 8.04 17.87 -25.67
C HIS A 210 6.85 17.75 -24.71
N GLY A 211 6.90 18.40 -23.55
CA GLY A 211 5.82 18.43 -22.58
C GLY A 211 6.27 18.08 -21.16
N GLY A 212 5.29 17.95 -20.27
CA GLY A 212 5.46 17.60 -18.85
C GLY A 212 4.61 16.40 -18.45
N HIS A 213 3.92 16.52 -17.31
CA HIS A 213 3.15 15.43 -16.69
C HIS A 213 1.97 14.90 -17.53
N PHE A 214 1.52 15.62 -18.55
CA PHE A 214 0.44 15.17 -19.47
C PHE A 214 0.98 14.52 -20.76
N ALA A 215 2.29 14.41 -20.91
CA ALA A 215 2.92 13.92 -22.13
C ALA A 215 3.60 12.57 -21.93
N VAL A 216 3.65 11.80 -23.00
CA VAL A 216 4.47 10.59 -23.14
C VAL A 216 5.84 10.98 -23.69
N ASP A 217 6.91 10.37 -23.20
CA ASP A 217 8.25 10.58 -23.77
C ASP A 217 8.27 10.11 -25.25
N PRO A 218 8.66 10.99 -26.21
CA PRO A 218 8.69 10.65 -27.63
C PRO A 218 9.60 9.44 -27.98
N GLU A 219 10.58 9.11 -27.14
CA GLU A 219 11.42 7.92 -27.34
C GLU A 219 10.63 6.61 -27.20
N LEU A 220 9.56 6.60 -26.41
CA LEU A 220 8.66 5.45 -26.24
C LEU A 220 7.61 5.36 -27.36
N GLY A 221 7.28 6.47 -27.99
CA GLY A 221 6.25 6.61 -29.03
C GLY A 221 5.28 7.74 -28.75
N THR A 222 4.10 7.65 -29.35
CA THR A 222 3.03 8.65 -29.26
C THR A 222 2.05 8.33 -28.12
N MET A 223 1.10 9.24 -27.86
CA MET A 223 -0.01 9.00 -26.94
C MET A 223 -0.91 7.85 -27.45
N GLU A 224 -1.11 7.75 -28.75
CA GLU A 224 -1.88 6.67 -29.38
C GLU A 224 -1.21 5.30 -29.17
N ASP A 225 0.12 5.23 -29.24
CA ASP A 225 0.88 4.01 -28.95
C ASP A 225 0.74 3.61 -27.48
N PHE A 226 0.77 4.59 -26.56
CA PHE A 226 0.47 4.35 -25.14
C PHE A 226 -0.95 3.84 -24.94
N GLU A 227 -1.96 4.45 -25.55
CA GLU A 227 -3.36 3.99 -25.46
C GLU A 227 -3.52 2.57 -26.01
N GLN A 228 -2.75 2.19 -27.03
CA GLN A 228 -2.71 0.82 -27.52
C GLN A 228 -2.12 -0.13 -26.45
N PHE A 229 -1.05 0.27 -25.77
CA PHE A 229 -0.49 -0.47 -24.66
C PHE A 229 -1.51 -0.64 -23.51
N ALA A 230 -2.21 0.44 -23.12
CA ALA A 230 -3.22 0.39 -22.08
C ALA A 230 -4.38 -0.56 -22.44
N ARG A 231 -4.85 -0.53 -23.70
CA ARG A 231 -5.84 -1.50 -24.21
C ARG A 231 -5.33 -2.95 -24.13
N ALA A 232 -4.09 -3.18 -24.55
CA ALA A 232 -3.47 -4.50 -24.50
C ALA A 232 -3.34 -5.06 -23.07
N CYS A 233 -3.07 -4.19 -22.08
CA CYS A 233 -3.11 -4.55 -20.65
C CYS A 233 -4.52 -4.97 -20.22
N LYS A 234 -5.52 -4.15 -20.53
CA LYS A 234 -6.92 -4.41 -20.19
C LYS A 234 -7.45 -5.70 -20.79
N GLU A 235 -7.13 -5.99 -22.06
CA GLU A 235 -7.50 -7.23 -22.76
C GLU A 235 -6.94 -8.48 -22.08
N ARG A 236 -5.82 -8.35 -21.36
CA ARG A 236 -5.18 -9.42 -20.58
C ARG A 236 -5.62 -9.45 -19.11
N GLY A 237 -6.56 -8.60 -18.72
CA GLY A 237 -7.03 -8.48 -17.33
C GLY A 237 -6.02 -7.85 -16.39
N LEU A 238 -5.01 -7.14 -16.91
CA LEU A 238 -4.00 -6.44 -16.13
C LEU A 238 -4.52 -5.05 -15.71
N LYS A 239 -4.32 -4.70 -14.45
CA LYS A 239 -4.44 -3.34 -13.94
C LYS A 239 -3.22 -2.52 -14.29
N LEU A 240 -3.38 -1.20 -14.36
CA LEU A 240 -2.29 -0.28 -14.59
C LEU A 240 -2.05 0.60 -13.37
N ALA A 241 -0.78 0.67 -12.96
CA ALA A 241 -0.31 1.62 -11.96
C ALA A 241 0.74 2.54 -12.61
N ILE A 242 0.70 3.84 -12.27
CA ILE A 242 1.66 4.85 -12.73
C ILE A 242 2.38 5.46 -11.54
N ASP A 243 3.66 5.78 -11.73
CA ASP A 243 4.43 6.59 -10.80
C ASP A 243 4.28 8.08 -11.11
N ILE A 244 3.85 8.85 -10.14
CA ILE A 244 3.68 10.30 -10.24
C ILE A 244 4.75 10.99 -9.40
N ALA A 245 5.74 11.57 -10.08
CA ALA A 245 6.76 12.43 -9.50
C ALA A 245 6.26 13.88 -9.50
N LEU A 246 5.83 14.38 -8.34
CA LEU A 246 5.32 15.76 -8.19
C LEU A 246 6.46 16.75 -8.03
N ASN A 247 7.22 16.91 -9.10
CA ASN A 247 8.33 17.85 -9.27
C ASN A 247 8.58 18.07 -10.76
N CYS A 248 9.40 19.05 -11.11
CA CYS A 248 9.71 19.41 -12.49
C CYS A 248 11.21 19.38 -12.74
N SER A 249 11.63 19.08 -13.98
CA SER A 249 12.97 19.44 -14.42
C SER A 249 13.07 20.95 -14.65
N PRO A 250 14.29 21.53 -14.77
CA PRO A 250 14.47 22.92 -15.17
C PRO A 250 13.86 23.27 -16.54
N ASP A 251 13.65 22.28 -17.39
CA ASP A 251 13.13 22.42 -18.75
C ASP A 251 11.61 22.23 -18.86
N HIS A 252 10.93 21.95 -17.76
CA HIS A 252 9.49 21.72 -17.73
C HIS A 252 8.71 22.97 -18.16
N PRO A 253 7.64 22.85 -18.96
CA PRO A 253 6.82 23.99 -19.36
C PRO A 253 6.37 24.90 -18.21
N TYR A 254 6.03 24.34 -17.05
CA TYR A 254 5.59 25.09 -15.87
C TYR A 254 6.65 26.06 -15.34
N VAL A 255 7.94 25.79 -15.51
CA VAL A 255 9.02 26.68 -15.07
C VAL A 255 8.90 28.06 -15.72
N LYS A 256 8.40 28.12 -16.96
CA LYS A 256 8.17 29.39 -17.71
C LYS A 256 6.75 29.91 -17.55
N GLN A 257 5.76 29.01 -17.45
CA GLN A 257 4.34 29.37 -17.41
C GLN A 257 3.88 29.79 -16.01
N HIS A 258 4.44 29.16 -14.99
CA HIS A 258 4.08 29.30 -13.58
C HIS A 258 5.32 29.35 -12.68
N PRO A 259 6.24 30.31 -12.87
CA PRO A 259 7.44 30.37 -12.03
C PRO A 259 7.11 30.51 -10.54
N GLU A 260 5.97 31.12 -10.21
CA GLU A 260 5.45 31.26 -8.84
C GLU A 260 5.14 29.94 -8.13
N TRP A 261 5.05 28.83 -8.84
CA TRP A 261 4.80 27.51 -8.25
C TRP A 261 6.04 26.88 -7.62
N PHE A 262 7.22 27.53 -7.74
CA PHE A 262 8.48 27.00 -7.28
C PHE A 262 9.11 27.83 -6.17
N PHE A 263 9.95 27.20 -5.36
CA PHE A 263 10.76 27.91 -4.39
C PHE A 263 11.85 28.72 -5.11
N HIS A 264 12.14 29.94 -4.63
CA HIS A 264 13.18 30.81 -5.18
C HIS A 264 14.29 31.04 -4.16
N GLU A 265 15.52 31.18 -4.66
CA GLU A 265 16.67 31.68 -3.91
C GLU A 265 16.62 33.22 -3.83
N ALA A 266 17.48 33.81 -3.00
CA ALA A 266 17.52 35.26 -2.81
C ALA A 266 17.90 36.04 -4.08
N ASP A 267 18.56 35.39 -5.04
CA ASP A 267 18.92 35.97 -6.34
C ASP A 267 17.81 35.83 -7.40
N GLY A 268 16.68 35.24 -7.05
CA GLY A 268 15.54 34.99 -7.91
C GLY A 268 15.60 33.72 -8.74
N SER A 269 16.67 32.94 -8.66
CA SER A 269 16.74 31.62 -9.31
C SER A 269 15.83 30.61 -8.61
N ILE A 270 15.32 29.62 -9.36
CA ILE A 270 14.51 28.54 -8.78
C ILE A 270 15.41 27.59 -8.03
N LYS A 271 14.99 27.23 -6.82
CA LYS A 271 15.69 26.32 -5.95
C LYS A 271 15.52 24.87 -6.41
N PHE A 272 16.62 24.12 -6.55
CA PHE A 272 16.56 22.69 -6.82
C PHE A 272 16.32 21.86 -5.55
N ALA A 273 15.91 20.60 -5.72
CA ALA A 273 15.64 19.69 -4.61
C ALA A 273 16.93 19.31 -3.88
N GLU A 274 16.87 19.30 -2.54
CA GLU A 274 17.97 18.89 -1.69
C GLU A 274 17.48 17.90 -0.60
N ASN A 275 18.33 16.91 -0.33
CA ASN A 275 18.25 16.06 0.85
C ASN A 275 19.68 15.88 1.37
N PRO A 276 20.18 16.82 2.19
CA PRO A 276 21.60 16.90 2.53
C PRO A 276 22.18 15.58 3.02
N PRO A 277 23.36 15.14 2.55
CA PRO A 277 24.26 15.89 1.65
C PRO A 277 23.91 15.81 0.14
N LYS A 278 22.82 15.14 -0.25
CA LYS A 278 22.43 14.93 -1.65
C LYS A 278 21.79 16.20 -2.25
N LYS A 279 22.21 16.54 -3.48
CA LYS A 279 21.64 17.61 -4.30
C LYS A 279 21.10 17.04 -5.61
N TYR A 280 19.89 17.45 -5.97
CA TYR A 280 19.18 17.01 -7.18
C TYR A 280 18.97 18.21 -8.10
N GLU A 281 20.06 18.67 -8.76
CA GLU A 281 20.07 19.89 -9.59
C GLU A 281 19.20 19.76 -10.86
N ASP A 282 18.81 18.54 -11.19
CA ASP A 282 17.90 18.20 -12.28
C ASP A 282 16.41 18.25 -11.88
N ILE A 283 16.08 18.61 -10.62
CA ILE A 283 14.72 18.57 -10.08
C ILE A 283 14.39 19.87 -9.34
N TYR A 284 13.28 20.53 -9.72
CA TYR A 284 12.66 21.66 -9.04
C TYR A 284 11.40 21.20 -8.29
N PRO A 285 11.37 21.30 -6.95
CA PRO A 285 10.20 20.94 -6.15
C PRO A 285 9.16 22.06 -6.21
N PHE A 286 7.87 21.69 -6.19
CA PHE A 286 6.78 22.65 -6.07
C PHE A 286 6.70 23.27 -4.66
N ASP A 287 6.38 24.56 -4.59
CA ASP A 287 5.95 25.25 -3.37
C ASP A 287 4.44 25.12 -3.22
N TYR A 288 4.00 24.23 -2.34
CA TYR A 288 2.57 23.95 -2.09
C TYR A 288 1.82 25.06 -1.35
N TYR A 289 2.51 26.12 -0.93
CA TYR A 289 1.94 27.27 -0.23
C TYR A 289 2.26 28.60 -0.90
N ASN A 290 2.66 28.57 -2.18
CA ASN A 290 2.82 29.78 -3.00
C ASN A 290 1.51 30.59 -3.07
N GLU A 291 1.56 31.82 -3.56
CA GLU A 291 0.39 32.72 -3.63
C GLU A 291 -0.77 32.13 -4.43
N ASN A 292 -0.48 31.31 -5.47
CA ASN A 292 -1.45 30.63 -6.32
C ASN A 292 -1.59 29.14 -6.02
N TYR A 293 -1.34 28.70 -4.78
CA TYR A 293 -1.29 27.28 -4.42
C TYR A 293 -2.56 26.49 -4.80
N LYS A 294 -3.73 27.12 -4.82
CA LYS A 294 -4.99 26.45 -5.22
C LYS A 294 -4.97 26.02 -6.68
N GLU A 295 -4.38 26.85 -7.57
CA GLU A 295 -4.24 26.50 -8.97
C GLU A 295 -3.28 25.33 -9.15
N LEU A 296 -2.16 25.32 -8.44
CA LEU A 296 -1.23 24.19 -8.42
C LEU A 296 -1.91 22.92 -7.93
N TRP A 297 -2.69 22.97 -6.84
CA TRP A 297 -3.36 21.80 -6.30
C TRP A 297 -4.39 21.23 -7.28
N GLU A 298 -5.19 22.09 -7.91
CA GLU A 298 -6.13 21.70 -8.97
C GLU A 298 -5.42 21.14 -10.21
N GLU A 299 -4.27 21.69 -10.59
CA GLU A 299 -3.49 21.16 -11.72
C GLU A 299 -2.95 19.74 -11.40
N ILE A 300 -2.48 19.49 -10.18
CA ILE A 300 -2.06 18.15 -9.77
C ILE A 300 -3.25 17.18 -9.79
N LYS A 301 -4.43 17.62 -9.34
CA LYS A 301 -5.66 16.82 -9.47
C LYS A 301 -5.94 16.45 -10.92
N LYS A 302 -5.86 17.43 -11.84
CA LYS A 302 -6.08 17.20 -13.28
C LYS A 302 -5.10 16.19 -13.86
N ILE A 303 -3.82 16.20 -13.44
CA ILE A 303 -2.82 15.20 -13.87
C ILE A 303 -3.31 13.79 -13.53
N ILE A 304 -3.78 13.57 -12.29
CA ILE A 304 -4.25 12.26 -11.85
C ILE A 304 -5.50 11.84 -12.61
N ILE A 305 -6.49 12.71 -12.74
CA ILE A 305 -7.73 12.42 -13.48
C ILE A 305 -7.43 12.14 -14.96
N PHE A 306 -6.55 12.92 -15.59
CA PHE A 306 -6.14 12.70 -16.98
C PHE A 306 -5.59 11.30 -17.21
N TRP A 307 -4.67 10.83 -16.36
CA TRP A 307 -4.10 9.50 -16.50
C TRP A 307 -5.07 8.39 -16.11
N ALA A 308 -6.00 8.65 -15.18
CA ALA A 308 -7.11 7.74 -14.90
C ALA A 308 -8.01 7.55 -16.13
N ASP A 309 -8.32 8.64 -16.86
CA ASP A 309 -9.09 8.58 -18.11
C ASP A 309 -8.32 7.85 -19.23
N LYS A 310 -6.99 7.83 -19.17
CA LYS A 310 -6.13 7.04 -20.06
C LYS A 310 -5.98 5.57 -19.65
N GLY A 311 -6.60 5.15 -18.54
CA GLY A 311 -6.72 3.75 -18.14
C GLY A 311 -5.91 3.32 -16.93
N PHE A 312 -5.31 4.25 -16.18
CA PHE A 312 -4.65 3.92 -14.93
C PHE A 312 -5.64 3.75 -13.78
N ASP A 313 -5.48 2.65 -13.06
CA ASP A 313 -6.28 2.31 -11.87
C ASP A 313 -5.62 2.82 -10.57
N VAL A 314 -4.28 2.85 -10.55
CA VAL A 314 -3.47 3.12 -9.34
C VAL A 314 -2.40 4.16 -9.62
N PHE A 315 -2.21 5.05 -8.66
CA PHE A 315 -1.22 6.13 -8.70
C PHE A 315 -0.25 5.96 -7.52
N ARG A 316 0.97 5.53 -7.81
CA ARG A 316 2.06 5.55 -6.84
C ARG A 316 2.61 6.97 -6.80
N ILE A 317 2.61 7.55 -5.64
CA ILE A 317 3.08 8.92 -5.44
C ILE A 317 4.50 8.89 -4.88
N ASP A 318 5.40 9.52 -5.62
CA ASP A 318 6.80 9.67 -5.27
C ASP A 318 6.98 10.60 -4.05
N ASN A 319 7.66 10.13 -3.01
CA ASN A 319 8.01 10.88 -1.80
C ASN A 319 6.86 11.75 -1.23
N PRO A 320 5.66 11.22 -0.96
CA PRO A 320 4.53 12.04 -0.49
C PRO A 320 4.78 12.69 0.87
N HIS A 321 5.70 12.16 1.67
CA HIS A 321 6.07 12.69 2.97
C HIS A 321 6.84 14.03 2.91
N THR A 322 7.25 14.46 1.72
CA THR A 322 7.86 15.78 1.48
C THR A 322 6.85 16.87 1.13
N LYS A 323 5.57 16.54 1.04
CA LYS A 323 4.48 17.47 0.70
C LYS A 323 3.54 17.65 1.91
N PRO A 324 2.82 18.79 2.00
CA PRO A 324 1.98 19.08 3.18
C PRO A 324 0.80 18.12 3.34
N PHE A 325 0.49 17.71 4.57
CA PHE A 325 -0.69 16.88 4.86
C PHE A 325 -2.02 17.55 4.45
N PRO A 326 -2.26 18.86 4.64
CA PRO A 326 -3.49 19.50 4.16
C PRO A 326 -3.70 19.40 2.66
N PHE A 327 -2.61 19.43 1.85
CA PHE A 327 -2.69 19.17 0.42
C PHE A 327 -3.21 17.75 0.15
N TRP A 328 -2.66 16.73 0.84
CA TRP A 328 -3.10 15.34 0.67
C TRP A 328 -4.54 15.14 1.13
N GLU A 329 -4.93 15.70 2.27
CA GLU A 329 -6.31 15.63 2.78
C GLU A 329 -7.30 16.17 1.73
N TRP A 330 -7.00 17.33 1.13
CA TRP A 330 -7.80 17.93 0.08
C TRP A 330 -7.78 17.11 -1.23
N LEU A 331 -6.60 16.76 -1.73
CA LEU A 331 -6.44 16.09 -3.02
C LEU A 331 -7.13 14.73 -3.02
N ILE A 332 -6.84 13.90 -2.00
CA ILE A 332 -7.40 12.56 -1.89
C ILE A 332 -8.92 12.64 -1.76
N ARG A 333 -9.44 13.52 -0.89
CA ARG A 333 -10.87 13.69 -0.73
C ARG A 333 -11.54 14.08 -2.06
N SER A 334 -11.01 15.08 -2.75
CA SER A 334 -11.58 15.58 -4.01
C SER A 334 -11.54 14.54 -5.14
N ILE A 335 -10.47 13.74 -5.22
CA ILE A 335 -10.39 12.62 -6.18
C ILE A 335 -11.42 11.55 -5.83
N LYS A 336 -11.48 11.11 -4.57
CA LYS A 336 -12.35 10.00 -4.15
C LYS A 336 -13.85 10.34 -4.21
N GLU A 337 -14.22 11.61 -4.12
CA GLU A 337 -15.60 12.07 -4.33
C GLU A 337 -16.02 12.02 -5.80
N GLU A 338 -15.07 12.27 -6.73
CA GLU A 338 -15.30 12.26 -8.17
C GLU A 338 -15.10 10.88 -8.79
N ARG A 339 -14.02 10.21 -8.42
CA ARG A 339 -13.53 8.92 -8.97
C ARG A 339 -13.12 7.98 -7.82
N PRO A 340 -14.10 7.40 -7.09
CA PRO A 340 -13.83 6.57 -5.91
C PRO A 340 -13.04 5.28 -6.21
N GLU A 341 -12.98 4.86 -7.47
CA GLU A 341 -12.21 3.70 -7.94
C GLU A 341 -10.71 3.97 -8.02
N ILE A 342 -10.25 5.22 -8.13
CA ILE A 342 -8.82 5.54 -8.17
C ILE A 342 -8.15 5.14 -6.85
N VAL A 343 -7.02 4.44 -6.92
CA VAL A 343 -6.24 4.00 -5.76
C VAL A 343 -4.93 4.76 -5.67
N LEU A 344 -4.56 5.17 -4.47
CA LEU A 344 -3.34 5.93 -4.21
C LEU A 344 -2.38 5.12 -3.32
N LEU A 345 -1.15 4.95 -3.79
CA LEU A 345 -0.06 4.29 -3.09
C LEU A 345 1.00 5.31 -2.67
N ALA A 346 1.31 5.38 -1.38
CA ALA A 346 2.36 6.24 -0.85
C ALA A 346 3.73 5.54 -0.88
N GLU A 347 4.72 6.13 -1.55
CA GLU A 347 6.11 5.77 -1.34
C GLU A 347 6.62 6.49 -0.08
N ALA A 348 6.47 5.84 1.07
CA ALA A 348 6.69 6.48 2.36
C ALA A 348 7.87 5.86 3.13
N PHE A 349 9.08 5.85 2.54
CA PHE A 349 10.31 5.47 3.25
C PHE A 349 10.76 6.59 4.19
N THR A 350 10.01 6.78 5.27
CA THR A 350 10.17 7.86 6.22
C THR A 350 9.89 7.38 7.65
N ARG A 351 9.90 8.28 8.64
CA ARG A 351 9.62 7.93 10.03
C ARG A 351 8.23 7.28 10.18
N PRO A 352 8.06 6.28 11.08
CA PRO A 352 6.81 5.52 11.21
C PRO A 352 5.56 6.37 11.42
N LYS A 353 5.67 7.47 12.20
CA LYS A 353 4.54 8.39 12.43
C LYS A 353 4.10 9.11 11.15
N MET A 354 5.04 9.48 10.26
CA MET A 354 4.72 10.12 8.99
C MET A 354 4.07 9.13 8.02
N MET A 355 4.61 7.92 7.90
CA MET A 355 4.01 6.85 7.10
C MET A 355 2.56 6.58 7.53
N LYS A 356 2.32 6.38 8.84
CA LYS A 356 0.98 6.18 9.39
C LYS A 356 0.07 7.38 9.15
N ARG A 357 0.60 8.60 9.20
CA ARG A 357 -0.18 9.81 8.92
C ARG A 357 -0.67 9.85 7.48
N LEU A 358 0.18 9.47 6.51
CA LEU A 358 -0.23 9.37 5.10
C LEU A 358 -1.38 8.36 4.91
N GLY A 359 -1.34 7.19 5.57
CA GLY A 359 -2.47 6.28 5.58
C GLY A 359 -3.74 6.91 6.13
N LYS A 360 -3.66 7.60 7.27
CA LYS A 360 -4.82 8.28 7.90
C LYS A 360 -5.43 9.37 7.03
N VAL A 361 -4.61 10.17 6.34
CA VAL A 361 -5.14 11.23 5.44
C VAL A 361 -5.75 10.69 4.16
N GLY A 362 -5.65 9.36 3.92
CA GLY A 362 -6.45 8.69 2.90
C GLY A 362 -5.70 7.93 1.82
N PHE A 363 -4.36 7.80 1.87
CA PHE A 363 -3.68 6.86 0.99
C PHE A 363 -4.22 5.44 1.24
N ASP A 364 -4.52 4.71 0.15
CA ASP A 364 -5.06 3.35 0.24
C ASP A 364 -3.98 2.35 0.66
N MET A 365 -2.78 2.53 0.11
CA MET A 365 -1.63 1.65 0.29
C MET A 365 -0.38 2.45 0.66
N SER A 366 0.58 1.78 1.30
CA SER A 366 1.90 2.32 1.58
C SER A 366 2.99 1.30 1.32
N TYR A 367 4.14 1.76 0.82
CA TYR A 367 5.38 1.00 0.96
C TYR A 367 5.68 0.77 2.44
N THR A 368 6.50 -0.24 2.72
CA THR A 368 6.79 -0.71 4.08
C THR A 368 8.29 -0.85 4.31
N TYR A 369 8.70 -1.07 5.55
CA TYR A 369 10.11 -1.35 5.88
C TYR A 369 10.50 -2.82 5.65
N TYR A 370 9.70 -3.59 4.92
CA TYR A 370 9.94 -5.01 4.68
C TYR A 370 11.34 -5.30 4.13
N ALA A 371 11.82 -4.50 3.18
CA ALA A 371 13.12 -4.70 2.54
C ALA A 371 14.28 -4.79 3.55
N TRP A 372 14.19 -4.10 4.69
CA TRP A 372 15.24 -4.06 5.73
C TRP A 372 15.00 -5.01 6.91
N ARG A 373 13.86 -5.69 6.97
CA ARG A 373 13.55 -6.65 8.03
C ARG A 373 13.99 -8.05 7.61
N THR A 374 14.96 -8.63 8.31
CA THR A 374 15.54 -9.94 7.97
C THR A 374 15.40 -10.97 9.08
N GLU A 375 15.43 -10.52 10.34
CA GLU A 375 15.36 -11.39 11.49
C GLU A 375 13.90 -11.82 11.76
N LYS A 376 13.71 -13.07 12.21
CA LYS A 376 12.38 -13.63 12.52
C LYS A 376 11.57 -12.71 13.41
N ARG A 377 12.15 -12.29 14.55
CA ARG A 377 11.45 -11.44 15.52
C ARG A 377 11.07 -10.09 14.94
N GLU A 378 11.96 -9.46 14.19
CA GLU A 378 11.68 -8.17 13.54
C GLU A 378 10.52 -8.27 12.55
N LEU A 379 10.47 -9.35 11.75
CA LEU A 379 9.40 -9.62 10.82
C LEU A 379 8.08 -9.85 11.57
N GLU A 380 8.08 -10.73 12.58
CA GLU A 380 6.88 -11.03 13.36
C GLU A 380 6.32 -9.78 14.05
N ASP A 381 7.16 -9.02 14.77
CA ASP A 381 6.73 -7.81 15.48
C ASP A 381 6.19 -6.75 14.51
N TYR A 382 6.87 -6.55 13.38
CA TYR A 382 6.46 -5.57 12.38
C TYR A 382 5.13 -5.93 11.71
N PHE A 383 4.94 -7.19 11.32
CA PHE A 383 3.69 -7.60 10.67
C PHE A 383 2.53 -7.73 11.66
N ARG A 384 2.77 -8.08 12.93
CA ARG A 384 1.75 -7.96 14.00
C ARG A 384 1.24 -6.53 14.13
N GLU A 385 2.15 -5.54 14.08
CA GLU A 385 1.78 -4.13 14.13
C GLU A 385 0.96 -3.71 12.91
N LEU A 386 1.41 -4.06 11.70
CA LEU A 386 0.76 -3.63 10.45
C LEU A 386 -0.63 -4.22 10.26
N THR A 387 -0.84 -5.48 10.68
CA THR A 387 -2.09 -6.21 10.44
C THR A 387 -3.07 -6.13 11.61
N ALA A 388 -2.70 -5.47 12.71
CA ALA A 388 -3.57 -5.27 13.87
C ALA A 388 -4.27 -3.91 13.85
N LYS A 389 -5.40 -3.82 14.54
CA LYS A 389 -6.06 -2.54 14.84
C LYS A 389 -5.16 -1.66 15.74
N PRO A 390 -5.15 -0.35 15.55
CA PRO A 390 -5.94 0.41 14.56
C PRO A 390 -5.24 0.55 13.20
N VAL A 391 -4.03 0.02 12.96
CA VAL A 391 -3.21 0.28 11.75
C VAL A 391 -3.90 -0.25 10.50
N ASN A 392 -4.42 -1.48 10.53
CA ASN A 392 -5.13 -2.10 9.41
C ASN A 392 -6.46 -1.41 9.04
N GLU A 393 -6.97 -0.53 9.91
CA GLU A 393 -8.19 0.25 9.66
C GLU A 393 -7.96 1.43 8.70
N TYR A 394 -6.69 1.82 8.46
CA TYR A 394 -6.37 2.99 7.62
C TYR A 394 -5.15 2.80 6.70
N MET A 395 -4.44 1.69 6.78
CA MET A 395 -3.23 1.46 5.97
C MET A 395 -3.12 -0.01 5.58
N CYS A 396 -2.85 -0.26 4.30
CA CYS A 396 -2.47 -1.56 3.77
C CYS A 396 -1.05 -1.48 3.22
N GLY A 397 -0.17 -2.41 3.64
CA GLY A 397 1.22 -2.44 3.24
C GLY A 397 1.45 -3.27 1.98
N ILE A 398 2.03 -2.67 0.92
CA ILE A 398 2.58 -3.43 -0.20
C ILE A 398 4.04 -3.78 0.08
N LEU A 399 4.44 -5.00 -0.25
CA LEU A 399 5.78 -5.52 0.03
C LEU A 399 6.57 -5.69 -1.27
N PHE A 400 7.65 -4.93 -1.38
CA PHE A 400 8.66 -5.09 -2.41
C PHE A 400 9.93 -5.68 -1.79
N PRO A 401 10.45 -6.82 -2.27
CA PRO A 401 11.75 -7.33 -1.83
C PRO A 401 12.91 -6.38 -2.16
N THR A 402 12.84 -5.78 -3.35
CA THR A 402 13.75 -4.76 -3.86
C THR A 402 12.97 -3.74 -4.67
N THR A 403 13.51 -2.52 -4.76
CA THR A 403 13.01 -1.45 -5.65
C THR A 403 14.18 -0.86 -6.44
N PRO A 404 13.95 0.00 -7.43
CA PRO A 404 15.05 0.71 -8.10
C PRO A 404 15.97 1.51 -7.17
N ASP A 405 15.44 1.97 -6.02
CA ASP A 405 16.15 2.76 -5.03
C ASP A 405 16.64 1.96 -3.81
N ILE A 406 16.21 0.70 -3.69
CA ILE A 406 16.49 -0.14 -2.52
C ILE A 406 16.90 -1.53 -2.96
N PHE A 407 18.20 -1.80 -2.87
CA PHE A 407 18.79 -3.10 -3.02
C PHE A 407 19.65 -3.40 -1.80
N PRO A 408 19.09 -4.01 -0.75
CA PRO A 408 19.79 -4.26 0.51
C PRO A 408 21.05 -5.12 0.37
N ASP A 409 22.02 -4.89 1.25
CA ASP A 409 23.33 -5.57 1.23
C ASP A 409 23.24 -7.09 1.25
N TYR A 410 22.22 -7.63 1.92
CA TYR A 410 22.05 -9.08 2.01
C TYR A 410 21.65 -9.76 0.70
N PHE A 411 21.29 -9.02 -0.36
CA PHE A 411 21.09 -9.56 -1.71
C PHE A 411 22.39 -9.62 -2.52
N ALA A 412 23.37 -8.80 -2.19
CA ALA A 412 24.60 -8.68 -2.98
C ALA A 412 25.32 -10.03 -3.11
N GLY A 413 25.54 -10.47 -4.35
CA GLY A 413 26.19 -11.74 -4.65
C GLY A 413 25.44 -13.00 -4.26
N GLN A 414 24.16 -12.90 -3.82
CA GLN A 414 23.35 -14.06 -3.47
C GLN A 414 22.74 -14.75 -4.70
N GLY A 415 22.49 -16.05 -4.55
CA GLY A 415 21.84 -16.88 -5.57
C GLY A 415 20.31 -16.92 -5.44
N PRO A 416 19.65 -17.76 -6.27
CA PRO A 416 18.19 -17.85 -6.36
C PRO A 416 17.46 -18.10 -5.03
N VAL A 417 18.11 -18.76 -4.07
CA VAL A 417 17.49 -19.09 -2.78
C VAL A 417 17.08 -17.85 -2.01
N MET A 418 17.92 -16.81 -1.97
CA MET A 418 17.60 -15.53 -1.33
C MET A 418 16.42 -14.86 -2.02
N PHE A 419 16.42 -14.83 -3.35
CA PHE A 419 15.33 -14.24 -4.14
C PHE A 419 14.02 -14.99 -3.95
N LYS A 420 14.03 -16.32 -3.94
CA LYS A 420 12.86 -17.17 -3.63
C LYS A 420 12.32 -16.86 -2.22
N LEU A 421 13.18 -16.90 -1.22
CA LEU A 421 12.79 -16.66 0.18
C LEU A 421 12.15 -15.29 0.36
N ARG A 422 12.80 -14.23 -0.13
CA ARG A 422 12.30 -12.87 0.07
C ARG A 422 11.01 -12.62 -0.70
N TYR A 423 10.88 -13.18 -1.91
CA TYR A 423 9.62 -13.09 -2.64
C TYR A 423 8.48 -13.86 -1.95
N PHE A 424 8.77 -15.09 -1.48
CA PHE A 424 7.80 -15.90 -0.74
C PHE A 424 7.25 -15.15 0.48
N LEU A 425 8.13 -14.59 1.31
CA LEU A 425 7.72 -13.81 2.48
C LEU A 425 6.89 -12.59 2.08
N ALA A 426 7.31 -11.84 1.05
CA ALA A 426 6.54 -10.69 0.57
C ALA A 426 5.14 -11.11 0.08
N ALA A 427 5.07 -12.20 -0.68
CA ALA A 427 3.85 -12.69 -1.31
C ALA A 427 2.86 -13.36 -0.34
N THR A 428 3.29 -13.73 0.87
CA THR A 428 2.46 -14.47 1.81
C THR A 428 2.21 -13.74 3.14
N LEU A 429 3.06 -12.80 3.53
CA LEU A 429 2.85 -11.95 4.71
C LEU A 429 1.85 -10.82 4.46
N SER A 430 1.71 -10.37 3.21
CA SER A 430 0.71 -9.37 2.81
C SER A 430 -0.17 -9.89 1.68
N SER A 431 -1.35 -9.30 1.55
CA SER A 431 -2.23 -9.46 0.40
C SER A 431 -1.75 -8.66 -0.83
N LEU A 432 -0.80 -7.73 -0.66
CA LEU A 432 -0.18 -6.93 -1.71
C LEU A 432 1.32 -7.23 -1.81
N VAL A 433 1.77 -7.57 -3.01
CA VAL A 433 3.20 -7.79 -3.30
C VAL A 433 3.57 -7.12 -4.61
N GLY A 434 4.74 -6.50 -4.65
CA GLY A 434 5.34 -5.95 -5.85
C GLY A 434 6.71 -6.55 -6.13
N MET A 435 7.10 -6.57 -7.39
CA MET A 435 8.39 -7.04 -7.85
C MET A 435 8.95 -6.10 -8.92
N TYR A 436 10.16 -5.62 -8.70
CA TYR A 436 10.92 -4.85 -9.68
C TYR A 436 11.45 -5.78 -10.78
N ASN A 437 11.32 -5.39 -12.05
CA ASN A 437 11.75 -6.24 -13.18
C ASN A 437 13.26 -6.52 -13.14
N GLY A 438 13.65 -7.74 -13.52
CA GLY A 438 15.02 -8.25 -13.34
C GLY A 438 15.23 -9.03 -12.02
N TYR A 439 14.37 -8.86 -11.04
CA TYR A 439 14.39 -9.65 -9.81
C TYR A 439 14.22 -11.16 -10.11
N GLU A 440 13.31 -11.51 -11.01
CA GLU A 440 13.09 -12.88 -11.46
C GLU A 440 14.29 -13.53 -12.15
N LEU A 441 15.23 -12.70 -12.59
CA LEU A 441 16.51 -13.12 -13.20
C LEU A 441 17.64 -13.20 -12.18
N CYS A 442 17.35 -12.94 -10.90
CA CYS A 442 18.31 -12.87 -9.80
C CYS A 442 19.45 -11.87 -10.04
N GLU A 443 19.15 -10.74 -10.68
CA GLU A 443 20.12 -9.67 -10.84
C GLU A 443 20.56 -9.14 -9.47
N ASN A 444 21.86 -9.26 -9.15
CA ASN A 444 22.38 -9.07 -7.80
C ASN A 444 23.66 -8.24 -7.73
N GLU A 445 24.00 -7.52 -8.80
CA GLU A 445 25.15 -6.64 -8.83
C GLU A 445 24.81 -5.31 -8.13
N LYS A 446 25.24 -5.20 -6.88
CA LYS A 446 25.00 -4.02 -6.04
C LYS A 446 25.93 -2.87 -6.39
N ASN A 447 25.40 -1.64 -6.36
CA ASN A 447 26.22 -0.43 -6.42
C ASN A 447 27.11 -0.35 -5.14
N PRO A 448 28.45 -0.22 -5.27
CA PRO A 448 29.33 -0.22 -4.11
C PRO A 448 29.14 1.00 -3.18
N ALA A 449 28.56 2.08 -3.67
CA ALA A 449 28.39 3.33 -2.92
C ALA A 449 26.96 3.55 -2.39
N LYS A 450 25.98 2.74 -2.80
CA LYS A 450 24.55 2.96 -2.51
C LYS A 450 23.81 1.64 -2.36
N GLU A 451 22.65 1.67 -1.71
CA GLU A 451 21.68 0.56 -1.66
C GLU A 451 20.85 0.47 -2.97
N GLU A 452 21.49 0.50 -4.12
CA GLU A 452 20.89 0.41 -5.44
C GLU A 452 21.61 -0.68 -6.25
N LEU A 453 20.94 -1.21 -7.27
CA LEU A 453 21.61 -2.04 -8.28
C LEU A 453 22.60 -1.20 -9.09
N TYR A 454 23.76 -1.79 -9.37
CA TYR A 454 24.71 -1.20 -10.30
C TYR A 454 24.16 -1.29 -11.73
N ASN A 455 24.44 -0.27 -12.55
CA ASN A 455 23.90 -0.15 -13.90
C ASN A 455 22.37 -0.30 -13.93
N SER A 456 21.67 0.34 -12.97
CA SER A 456 20.23 0.30 -12.90
C SER A 456 19.57 1.10 -14.03
N GLU A 457 18.37 0.72 -14.39
CA GLU A 457 17.54 1.36 -15.42
C GLU A 457 17.21 2.81 -15.14
N LYS A 458 17.34 3.24 -13.88
CA LYS A 458 17.06 4.62 -13.46
C LYS A 458 17.86 5.68 -14.20
N TYR A 459 19.06 5.32 -14.67
CA TYR A 459 20.00 6.27 -15.28
C TYR A 459 20.52 5.83 -16.66
N GLN A 460 20.09 4.68 -17.15
CA GLN A 460 20.56 4.13 -18.42
C GLN A 460 19.56 3.14 -19.01
N TYR A 461 19.63 2.92 -20.32
CA TYR A 461 18.90 1.82 -20.95
C TYR A 461 19.54 0.50 -20.54
N LYS A 462 18.73 -0.48 -20.18
CA LYS A 462 19.19 -1.80 -19.77
C LYS A 462 18.56 -2.88 -20.65
N VAL A 463 19.36 -3.83 -21.07
CA VAL A 463 18.88 -5.01 -21.77
C VAL A 463 19.00 -6.21 -20.84
N HIS A 464 17.87 -6.75 -20.42
CA HIS A 464 17.83 -7.93 -19.57
C HIS A 464 18.06 -9.20 -20.37
N ASN A 465 18.81 -10.16 -19.82
CA ASN A 465 18.92 -11.51 -20.36
C ASN A 465 17.72 -12.36 -19.92
N TRP A 466 16.59 -12.19 -20.59
CA TRP A 466 15.35 -12.91 -20.28
C TRP A 466 15.48 -14.44 -20.37
N ASN A 467 16.52 -14.96 -21.02
CA ASN A 467 16.80 -16.39 -21.14
C ASN A 467 17.91 -16.84 -20.17
N CYS A 468 18.23 -16.03 -19.15
CA CYS A 468 19.21 -16.39 -18.15
C CYS A 468 18.85 -17.75 -17.50
N PRO A 469 19.76 -18.73 -17.47
CA PRO A 469 19.50 -20.02 -16.84
C PRO A 469 19.35 -19.93 -15.32
N VAL A 470 19.98 -18.93 -14.69
CA VAL A 470 19.83 -18.62 -13.27
C VAL A 470 18.66 -17.68 -13.12
N ASN A 471 17.52 -18.21 -12.70
CA ASN A 471 16.28 -17.43 -12.50
C ASN A 471 15.34 -18.14 -11.51
N ILE A 472 14.29 -17.42 -11.08
CA ILE A 472 13.25 -17.94 -10.19
C ILE A 472 11.84 -17.89 -10.80
N LYS A 473 11.73 -17.81 -12.12
CA LYS A 473 10.44 -17.62 -12.83
C LYS A 473 9.40 -18.68 -12.48
N GLU A 474 9.80 -19.95 -12.49
CA GLU A 474 8.88 -21.05 -12.18
C GLU A 474 8.40 -20.98 -10.70
N PHE A 475 9.28 -20.60 -9.79
CA PHE A 475 8.92 -20.40 -8.40
C PHE A 475 7.91 -19.25 -8.24
N LEU A 476 8.16 -18.09 -8.87
CA LEU A 476 7.25 -16.96 -8.89
C LEU A 476 5.88 -17.37 -9.43
N ARG A 477 5.87 -18.09 -10.55
CA ARG A 477 4.63 -18.59 -11.17
C ARG A 477 3.82 -19.40 -10.16
N LYS A 478 4.44 -20.39 -9.51
CA LYS A 478 3.77 -21.23 -8.49
C LYS A 478 3.19 -20.39 -7.34
N VAL A 479 3.97 -19.49 -6.77
CA VAL A 479 3.53 -18.63 -5.66
C VAL A 479 2.38 -17.72 -6.10
N ASN A 480 2.48 -17.06 -7.24
CA ASN A 480 1.47 -16.12 -7.72
C ASN A 480 0.15 -16.82 -8.09
N PHE A 481 0.23 -18.01 -8.73
CA PHE A 481 -0.99 -18.78 -9.00
C PHE A 481 -1.61 -19.36 -7.72
N ALA A 482 -0.80 -19.78 -6.75
CA ALA A 482 -1.30 -20.16 -5.43
C ALA A 482 -2.06 -18.99 -4.77
N ARG A 483 -1.54 -17.76 -4.83
CA ARG A 483 -2.24 -16.56 -4.32
C ARG A 483 -3.61 -16.37 -4.97
N LYS A 484 -3.71 -16.55 -6.29
CA LYS A 484 -4.99 -16.41 -7.01
C LYS A 484 -6.01 -17.50 -6.62
N GLN A 485 -5.55 -18.66 -6.20
CA GLN A 485 -6.38 -19.82 -5.86
C GLN A 485 -6.76 -19.91 -4.38
N GLN A 486 -5.97 -19.28 -3.51
CA GLN A 486 -6.15 -19.34 -2.05
C GLN A 486 -6.64 -17.98 -1.52
N SER A 487 -7.93 -17.87 -1.26
CA SER A 487 -8.54 -16.61 -0.80
C SER A 487 -7.93 -16.11 0.51
N ALA A 488 -7.46 -17.02 1.38
CA ALA A 488 -6.75 -16.65 2.60
C ALA A 488 -5.51 -15.77 2.35
N LEU A 489 -4.83 -15.90 1.21
CA LEU A 489 -3.67 -15.07 0.85
C LEU A 489 -4.05 -13.68 0.36
N LEU A 490 -5.31 -13.45 0.01
CA LEU A 490 -5.83 -12.18 -0.48
C LEU A 490 -6.39 -11.29 0.64
N GLU A 491 -6.60 -11.84 1.84
CA GLU A 491 -7.00 -11.08 3.02
C GLU A 491 -5.77 -10.44 3.69
N TYR A 492 -5.90 -9.20 4.21
CA TYR A 492 -4.77 -8.46 4.78
C TYR A 492 -4.57 -8.71 6.28
N ASP A 493 -5.63 -8.82 7.06
CA ASP A 493 -5.63 -8.79 8.53
C ASP A 493 -5.79 -10.15 9.21
N ASN A 494 -5.70 -11.22 8.43
CA ASN A 494 -5.88 -12.61 8.88
C ASN A 494 -4.57 -13.33 9.23
N LEU A 495 -3.45 -12.62 9.33
CA LEU A 495 -2.12 -13.19 9.61
C LEU A 495 -1.98 -13.61 11.07
N ARG A 496 -1.55 -14.88 11.32
CA ARG A 496 -1.29 -15.43 12.64
C ARG A 496 0.04 -16.15 12.68
N PHE A 497 0.91 -15.77 13.61
CA PHE A 497 2.21 -16.40 13.81
C PHE A 497 2.11 -17.56 14.79
N HIS A 498 2.86 -18.64 14.52
CA HIS A 498 2.96 -19.83 15.36
C HIS A 498 4.39 -19.99 15.89
N TYR A 499 4.56 -20.85 16.90
CA TYR A 499 5.87 -21.09 17.49
C TYR A 499 6.63 -22.20 16.75
N ALA A 500 7.91 -21.98 16.54
CA ALA A 500 8.89 -22.97 16.08
C ALA A 500 10.09 -22.97 17.04
N GLU A 501 10.59 -24.16 17.41
CA GLU A 501 11.74 -24.28 18.32
C GLU A 501 13.00 -23.66 17.72
N ASN A 502 13.19 -23.74 16.41
CA ASN A 502 14.32 -23.18 15.69
C ASN A 502 14.06 -21.71 15.31
N THR A 503 14.94 -20.81 15.71
CA THR A 503 14.86 -19.37 15.43
C THR A 503 15.02 -19.03 13.96
N ASN A 504 15.62 -19.91 13.14
CA ASN A 504 15.74 -19.74 11.71
C ASN A 504 14.49 -20.24 10.94
N ILE A 505 13.54 -20.86 11.61
CA ILE A 505 12.27 -21.29 11.00
C ILE A 505 11.17 -20.33 11.42
N MET A 506 10.57 -19.67 10.43
CA MET A 506 9.41 -18.81 10.60
C MET A 506 8.14 -19.56 10.17
N VAL A 507 7.09 -19.51 10.97
CA VAL A 507 5.82 -20.19 10.70
C VAL A 507 4.64 -19.29 11.00
N TYR A 508 3.72 -19.19 10.05
CA TYR A 508 2.51 -18.38 10.16
C TYR A 508 1.39 -18.94 9.29
N SER A 509 0.17 -18.62 9.64
CA SER A 509 -1.02 -19.01 8.89
C SER A 509 -1.85 -17.79 8.50
N LYS A 510 -2.67 -17.97 7.48
CA LYS A 510 -3.74 -17.07 7.09
C LYS A 510 -5.01 -17.89 6.84
N ARG A 511 -6.14 -17.37 7.30
CA ARG A 511 -7.43 -18.04 7.13
C ARG A 511 -8.47 -17.06 6.62
N ASP A 512 -9.15 -17.44 5.55
CA ASP A 512 -10.38 -16.78 5.14
C ASP A 512 -11.54 -17.34 5.97
N TYR A 513 -12.01 -16.55 6.90
CA TYR A 513 -13.08 -16.97 7.82
C TYR A 513 -14.47 -17.06 7.14
N LYS A 514 -14.63 -16.51 5.92
CA LYS A 514 -15.88 -16.55 5.17
C LYS A 514 -16.13 -17.94 4.55
N ASN A 515 -15.07 -18.60 4.07
CA ASN A 515 -15.14 -19.88 3.37
C ASN A 515 -14.31 -21.00 4.00
N GLY A 516 -13.50 -20.69 5.04
CA GLY A 516 -12.67 -21.63 5.75
C GLY A 516 -11.35 -21.99 5.06
N ASN A 517 -11.03 -21.40 3.89
CA ASN A 517 -9.73 -21.61 3.25
C ASN A 517 -8.59 -21.20 4.19
N THR A 518 -7.66 -22.12 4.39
CA THR A 518 -6.56 -21.95 5.35
C THR A 518 -5.25 -22.33 4.71
N VAL A 519 -4.26 -21.45 4.81
CA VAL A 519 -2.89 -21.69 4.38
C VAL A 519 -1.93 -21.57 5.56
N LEU A 520 -0.91 -22.43 5.56
CA LEU A 520 0.19 -22.42 6.52
C LEU A 520 1.51 -22.23 5.75
N CYS A 521 2.23 -21.19 6.09
CA CYS A 521 3.49 -20.83 5.48
C CYS A 521 4.64 -21.17 6.44
N VAL A 522 5.66 -21.83 5.93
CA VAL A 522 6.89 -22.14 6.69
C VAL A 522 8.09 -21.69 5.85
N ALA A 523 9.01 -20.94 6.44
CA ALA A 523 10.17 -20.42 5.75
C ALA A 523 11.45 -20.67 6.56
N ASN A 524 12.49 -21.13 5.87
CA ASN A 524 13.85 -21.18 6.38
C ASN A 524 14.54 -19.84 6.09
N LEU A 525 14.84 -19.07 7.13
CA LEU A 525 15.49 -17.77 7.01
C LEU A 525 17.01 -17.87 6.77
N ASP A 526 17.60 -19.05 6.99
CA ASP A 526 19.01 -19.34 6.67
C ASP A 526 19.15 -19.87 5.23
N VAL A 527 19.51 -19.01 4.31
CA VAL A 527 19.65 -19.34 2.88
C VAL A 527 20.86 -20.24 2.57
N LYS A 528 21.69 -20.57 3.56
CA LYS A 528 22.93 -21.33 3.39
C LYS A 528 22.85 -22.75 3.95
N LYS A 529 22.00 -22.97 4.95
CA LYS A 529 21.96 -24.26 5.66
C LYS A 529 20.55 -24.82 5.71
N MET A 530 20.47 -26.13 5.62
CA MET A 530 19.26 -26.87 5.95
C MET A 530 18.89 -26.59 7.41
N GLN A 531 17.62 -26.31 7.65
CA GLN A 531 17.06 -26.08 8.97
C GLN A 531 15.85 -26.99 9.19
N ASN A 532 15.68 -27.44 10.41
CA ASN A 532 14.52 -28.22 10.81
C ASN A 532 13.97 -27.72 12.15
N SER A 533 12.72 -28.03 12.43
CA SER A 533 12.06 -27.64 13.68
C SER A 533 10.83 -28.47 13.98
N PHE A 534 10.51 -28.59 15.24
CA PHE A 534 9.13 -28.82 15.63
C PHE A 534 8.37 -27.48 15.62
N LEU A 535 7.18 -27.51 15.01
CA LEU A 535 6.22 -26.43 15.00
C LEU A 535 5.15 -26.69 16.06
N TYR A 536 4.67 -25.63 16.70
CA TYR A 536 3.54 -25.69 17.63
C TYR A 536 2.42 -24.79 17.11
N LEU A 537 1.41 -25.40 16.51
CA LEU A 537 0.35 -24.72 15.80
C LEU A 537 -0.85 -24.45 16.73
N ASN A 538 -1.42 -23.27 16.63
CA ASN A 538 -2.73 -23.00 17.21
C ASN A 538 -3.81 -23.59 16.29
N LEU A 539 -4.36 -24.75 16.65
CA LEU A 539 -5.32 -25.47 15.81
C LEU A 539 -6.62 -24.68 15.60
N ALA A 540 -7.08 -23.92 16.58
CA ALA A 540 -8.27 -23.07 16.45
C ALA A 540 -8.12 -22.00 15.36
N GLU A 541 -6.94 -21.37 15.27
CA GLU A 541 -6.62 -20.41 14.20
C GLU A 541 -6.59 -21.06 12.81
N LEU A 542 -6.28 -22.35 12.75
CA LEU A 542 -6.33 -23.13 11.51
C LEU A 542 -7.73 -23.69 11.20
N GLY A 543 -8.68 -23.55 12.13
CA GLY A 543 -10.02 -24.13 12.02
C GLY A 543 -10.07 -25.63 12.23
N LEU A 544 -9.14 -26.14 13.02
CA LEU A 544 -9.00 -27.56 13.34
C LEU A 544 -9.37 -27.82 14.80
N SER A 545 -9.85 -29.03 15.06
CA SER A 545 -10.12 -29.53 16.42
C SER A 545 -8.94 -30.35 16.95
N ASP A 546 -8.78 -30.36 18.27
CA ASP A 546 -7.73 -31.12 18.91
C ASP A 546 -7.94 -32.64 18.72
N GLY A 547 -6.85 -33.39 18.51
CA GLY A 547 -6.88 -34.83 18.32
C GLY A 547 -7.29 -35.35 16.93
N GLN A 548 -7.79 -34.49 16.05
CA GLN A 548 -8.14 -34.83 14.66
C GLN A 548 -6.89 -34.84 13.77
N GLY A 549 -6.80 -35.84 12.86
CA GLY A 549 -5.82 -35.82 11.77
C GLY A 549 -6.24 -34.84 10.68
N TYR A 550 -5.27 -34.17 10.06
CA TYR A 550 -5.49 -33.26 8.95
C TYR A 550 -4.36 -33.37 7.93
N THR A 551 -4.66 -33.06 6.69
CA THR A 551 -3.66 -33.08 5.60
C THR A 551 -3.14 -31.67 5.36
N VAL A 552 -1.83 -31.54 5.20
CA VAL A 552 -1.19 -30.32 4.67
C VAL A 552 -0.61 -30.66 3.31
N ARG A 553 -1.05 -29.93 2.27
CA ARG A 553 -0.57 -30.12 0.90
C ARG A 553 0.26 -28.92 0.48
N ASP A 554 1.53 -29.16 0.18
CA ASP A 554 2.46 -28.11 -0.26
C ASP A 554 2.21 -27.74 -1.72
N LEU A 555 1.85 -26.51 -1.98
CA LEU A 555 1.56 -25.99 -3.32
C LEU A 555 2.83 -25.75 -4.16
N LEU A 556 4.02 -25.71 -3.53
CA LEU A 556 5.28 -25.53 -4.24
C LEU A 556 5.85 -26.86 -4.76
N SER A 557 5.83 -27.90 -3.92
CA SER A 557 6.35 -29.22 -4.26
C SER A 557 5.28 -30.21 -4.74
N GLY A 558 4.00 -29.98 -4.41
CA GLY A 558 2.89 -30.88 -4.65
C GLY A 558 2.78 -32.03 -3.65
N GLN A 559 3.67 -32.11 -2.66
CA GLN A 559 3.66 -33.17 -1.64
C GLN A 559 2.57 -32.93 -0.60
N SER A 560 2.04 -34.03 -0.04
CA SER A 560 1.04 -34.01 1.02
C SER A 560 1.53 -34.78 2.24
N PHE A 561 1.22 -34.25 3.41
CA PHE A 561 1.62 -34.85 4.69
C PHE A 561 0.38 -34.96 5.59
N LEU A 562 0.27 -36.11 6.25
CA LEU A 562 -0.75 -36.31 7.29
C LEU A 562 -0.19 -35.88 8.65
N TRP A 563 -0.77 -34.82 9.22
CA TRP A 563 -0.40 -34.28 10.52
C TRP A 563 -1.48 -34.58 11.56
N ARG A 564 -1.09 -34.55 12.83
CA ARG A 564 -2.01 -34.76 13.94
C ARG A 564 -1.65 -33.87 15.13
N GLY A 565 -2.66 -33.18 15.68
CA GLY A 565 -2.46 -32.29 16.83
C GLY A 565 -1.60 -31.06 16.50
N SER A 566 -1.20 -30.33 17.51
CA SER A 566 -0.50 -29.05 17.38
C SER A 566 0.99 -29.19 17.07
N LYS A 567 1.67 -30.27 17.49
CA LYS A 567 3.12 -30.47 17.34
C LYS A 567 3.45 -31.25 16.07
N ASN A 568 4.12 -30.64 15.10
CA ASN A 568 4.49 -31.27 13.84
C ASN A 568 5.93 -30.91 13.43
N TYR A 569 6.61 -31.79 12.68
CA TYR A 569 7.98 -31.63 12.27
C TYR A 569 8.06 -31.10 10.84
N VAL A 570 9.03 -30.20 10.59
CA VAL A 570 9.39 -29.71 9.24
C VAL A 570 10.90 -29.71 9.06
N GLU A 571 11.33 -29.86 7.79
CA GLU A 571 12.70 -29.73 7.35
C GLU A 571 12.74 -28.98 6.01
N LEU A 572 13.54 -27.95 5.92
CA LEU A 572 13.68 -27.06 4.77
C LEU A 572 15.14 -26.92 4.35
N SER A 573 15.43 -27.31 3.11
CA SER A 573 16.78 -27.23 2.53
C SER A 573 16.86 -26.17 1.43
N PRO A 574 17.85 -25.26 1.49
CA PRO A 574 18.12 -24.32 0.41
C PRO A 574 18.37 -24.99 -0.96
N ASP A 575 18.91 -26.21 -0.98
CA ASP A 575 19.17 -26.99 -2.21
C ASP A 575 17.90 -27.46 -2.92
N LYS A 576 16.76 -27.45 -2.21
CA LYS A 576 15.44 -27.79 -2.75
C LYS A 576 14.58 -26.53 -2.82
N GLU A 577 13.75 -26.32 -1.79
CA GLU A 577 12.96 -25.10 -1.63
C GLU A 577 13.12 -24.55 -0.20
N PRO A 578 13.38 -23.25 -0.03
CA PRO A 578 13.59 -22.64 1.29
C PRO A 578 12.28 -22.46 2.08
N CYS A 579 11.14 -22.85 1.52
CA CYS A 579 9.83 -22.62 2.11
C CYS A 579 8.80 -23.65 1.69
N HIS A 580 7.74 -23.80 2.52
CA HIS A 580 6.52 -24.52 2.20
C HIS A 580 5.33 -23.57 2.19
N LEU A 581 4.44 -23.74 1.22
CA LEU A 581 3.13 -23.11 1.15
C LEU A 581 2.06 -24.21 1.24
N PHE A 582 1.66 -24.52 2.45
CA PHE A 582 0.67 -25.56 2.68
C PHE A 582 -0.76 -25.02 2.59
N VAL A 583 -1.63 -25.75 1.91
CA VAL A 583 -3.08 -25.70 2.13
C VAL A 583 -3.42 -26.70 3.21
N VAL A 584 -4.18 -26.26 4.20
CA VAL A 584 -4.68 -27.11 5.30
C VAL A 584 -6.02 -27.68 4.89
N GLU A 585 -6.10 -29.00 4.79
CA GLU A 585 -7.30 -29.74 4.41
C GLU A 585 -7.78 -30.59 5.61
N ASN A 586 -9.03 -30.42 5.99
CA ASN A 586 -9.61 -31.25 7.05
C ASN A 586 -9.56 -32.71 6.61
N GLY A 587 -8.98 -33.59 7.41
CA GLY A 587 -9.02 -35.02 7.16
C GLY A 587 -10.48 -35.47 7.05
N MET A 588 -10.82 -36.23 6.01
CA MET A 588 -12.07 -37.00 6.06
C MET A 588 -11.97 -37.93 7.25
N GLY A 589 -12.83 -37.71 8.24
CA GLY A 589 -12.94 -38.56 9.41
C GLY A 589 -13.36 -39.97 9.08
#